data_3c1adcf81257a41efe1a286c585e560a
#
_entry.id   3c1adcf81257a41efe1a286c585e560a
#
_cell.length_a   1.000
_cell.length_b   1.000
_cell.length_c   1.000
_cell.angle_alpha   90.00
_cell.angle_beta   90.00
_cell.angle_gamma   90.00
#
_symmetry.space_group_name_H-M   'P 1'
#
loop_
_entity.id
_entity.type
_entity.pdbx_description
1 polymer ?
#
loop_
_entity_poly.entity_id
_entity_poly.type
_entity_poly.pdbx_seq_one_letter_code
_entity_poly.pdbx_strand_id
1 'polypeptide(L)'
;MEESILNAHNKEEYPPMHTAEHILNQTMVRMFGCPRSRNAHIERKKSKCDYLLDACPSEEQVQEIERRVNEVIAQHLPVSYEFVKRGEVPPEVDLWKLPDDASETLRLVRIGDYDLCACVGTHVQNTSEIAPFKIISHDYIADTHTWRMRFKLAE
;
A
#
# COMPACT_ATOMS: atom_id res chain seq x y z
N MET A 1 22.40 -8.81 12.63
CA MET A 1 21.95 -8.25 12.48
C MET A 1 21.66 -7.56 12.20
N GLU A 2 21.63 -7.75 11.77
CA GLU A 2 21.28 -7.06 11.50
C GLU A 2 20.73 -6.70 11.25
N GLU A 3 20.75 -6.93 10.71
CA GLU A 3 20.04 -6.54 10.44
C GLU A 3 19.61 -5.84 10.67
N SER A 4 20.02 -5.76 10.70
CA SER A 4 19.50 -4.99 11.21
C SER A 4 19.10 -3.81 11.08
N ILE A 5 19.55 -3.54 10.72
CA ILE A 5 19.31 -2.27 10.47
C ILE A 5 18.18 -2.03 9.65
N LEU A 6 18.13 -2.41 8.54
CA LEU A 6 16.92 -2.34 7.85
C LEU A 6 15.85 -3.09 8.56
N ASN A 7 16.22 -3.83 9.54
CA ASN A 7 15.24 -4.58 10.28
C ASN A 7 14.57 -3.82 11.37
N ALA A 8 15.06 -2.66 11.68
CA ALA A 8 14.48 -1.91 12.76
C ALA A 8 13.00 -1.68 12.55
N HIS A 9 12.57 -1.42 11.32
CA HIS A 9 11.16 -1.20 11.06
C HIS A 9 10.41 -2.49 10.81
N ASN A 10 11.11 -3.57 10.50
CA ASN A 10 10.44 -4.82 10.16
C ASN A 10 9.95 -5.57 11.38
N LYS A 11 10.56 -5.35 12.52
CA LYS A 11 10.14 -6.09 13.71
C LYS A 11 8.74 -5.72 14.15
N GLU A 12 8.23 -4.59 13.69
CA GLU A 12 6.87 -4.16 14.01
C GLU A 12 5.92 -4.42 12.87
N GLU A 13 6.35 -5.17 11.89
CA GLU A 13 5.53 -5.40 10.71
C GLU A 13 4.23 -6.12 11.07
N TYR A 14 3.14 -5.63 10.49
CA TYR A 14 1.81 -6.18 10.74
C TYR A 14 1.20 -6.48 9.38
N PRO A 15 1.18 -7.76 8.97
CA PRO A 15 0.76 -8.12 7.61
C PRO A 15 -0.61 -7.60 7.19
N PRO A 16 -1.66 -7.65 8.03
CA PRO A 16 -2.95 -7.09 7.57
C PRO A 16 -2.87 -5.62 7.19
N MET A 17 -2.12 -4.82 7.95
CA MET A 17 -2.00 -3.40 7.65
C MET A 17 -1.15 -3.18 6.39
N HIS A 18 -0.11 -3.99 6.21
CA HIS A 18 0.74 -3.87 5.04
C HIS A 18 -0.03 -4.21 3.76
N THR A 19 -0.82 -5.28 3.80
CA THR A 19 -1.63 -5.64 2.64
C THR A 19 -2.70 -4.57 2.39
N ALA A 20 -3.29 -4.01 3.46
CA ALA A 20 -4.27 -2.94 3.32
C ALA A 20 -3.65 -1.72 2.63
N GLU A 21 -2.38 -1.43 2.92
CA GLU A 21 -1.69 -0.32 2.26
C GLU A 21 -1.59 -0.55 0.76
N HIS A 22 -1.30 -1.78 0.34
CA HIS A 22 -1.25 -2.09 -1.09
C HIS A 22 -2.60 -1.88 -1.75
N ILE A 23 -3.68 -2.29 -1.09
CA ILE A 23 -5.02 -2.08 -1.61
C ILE A 23 -5.32 -0.58 -1.70
N LEU A 24 -4.96 0.17 -0.67
CA LEU A 24 -5.16 1.61 -0.66
C LEU A 24 -4.39 2.29 -1.79
N ASN A 25 -3.12 1.92 -1.97
CA ASN A 25 -2.31 2.51 -3.03
C ASN A 25 -2.96 2.30 -4.40
N GLN A 26 -3.42 1.08 -4.66
CA GLN A 26 -4.05 0.79 -5.95
C GLN A 26 -5.35 1.58 -6.12
N THR A 27 -6.10 1.71 -5.03
CA THR A 27 -7.34 2.48 -5.07
C THR A 27 -7.07 3.93 -5.41
N MET A 28 -6.02 4.51 -4.82
CA MET A 28 -5.64 5.89 -5.11
C MET A 28 -5.21 6.05 -6.56
N VAL A 29 -4.44 5.09 -7.07
CA VAL A 29 -4.03 5.14 -8.48
C VAL A 29 -5.25 5.12 -9.38
N ARG A 30 -6.21 4.24 -9.09
CA ARG A 30 -7.39 4.12 -9.94
C ARG A 30 -8.31 5.32 -9.86
N MET A 31 -8.44 5.93 -8.69
CA MET A 31 -9.36 7.05 -8.52
C MET A 31 -8.77 8.37 -8.98
N PHE A 32 -7.49 8.60 -8.76
CA PHE A 32 -6.89 9.91 -8.96
C PHE A 32 -5.79 9.92 -10.01
N GLY A 33 -5.33 8.76 -10.46
CA GLY A 33 -4.22 8.72 -11.40
C GLY A 33 -2.90 9.17 -10.80
N CYS A 34 -2.81 9.22 -9.48
CA CYS A 34 -1.60 9.64 -8.80
C CYS A 34 -0.65 8.46 -8.61
N PRO A 35 0.64 8.73 -8.33
CA PRO A 35 1.56 7.64 -8.01
C PRO A 35 1.19 6.97 -6.69
N ARG A 36 1.68 5.77 -6.49
CA ARG A 36 1.56 5.10 -5.20
C ARG A 36 2.30 5.94 -4.15
N SER A 37 1.93 5.75 -2.88
CA SER A 37 2.56 6.50 -1.80
C SER A 37 4.06 6.28 -1.77
N ARG A 38 4.81 7.36 -1.69
CA ARG A 38 6.26 7.30 -1.59
C ARG A 38 6.77 7.74 -0.23
N ASN A 39 5.86 7.97 0.70
CA ASN A 39 6.20 8.31 2.07
C ASN A 39 5.10 7.73 2.93
N ALA A 40 5.33 6.53 3.44
CA ALA A 40 4.35 5.81 4.22
C ALA A 40 4.95 5.36 5.53
N HIS A 41 4.11 5.31 6.56
CA HIS A 41 4.52 4.83 7.86
C HIS A 41 3.47 3.83 8.30
N ILE A 42 3.79 2.55 8.18
CA ILE A 42 2.81 1.48 8.36
C ILE A 42 3.05 0.82 9.71
N GLU A 43 2.07 0.98 10.60
CA GLU A 43 2.13 0.43 11.94
C GLU A 43 0.84 -0.28 12.28
N ARG A 44 0.89 -1.10 13.31
CA ARG A 44 -0.25 -1.94 13.67
C ARG A 44 -1.48 -1.12 14.08
N LYS A 45 -1.28 -0.09 14.89
CA LYS A 45 -2.42 0.64 15.43
C LYS A 45 -2.95 1.71 14.48
N LYS A 46 -2.05 2.39 13.81
CA LYS A 46 -2.42 3.49 12.95
C LYS A 46 -1.32 3.69 11.92
N SER A 47 -1.71 3.89 10.69
CA SER A 47 -0.75 4.07 9.62
C SER A 47 -0.99 5.38 8.89
N LYS A 48 0.02 5.85 8.18
CA LYS A 48 -0.01 7.11 7.48
C LYS A 48 0.56 6.93 6.09
N CYS A 49 -0.08 7.54 5.09
CA CYS A 49 0.42 7.54 3.72
C CYS A 49 0.26 8.93 3.12
N ASP A 50 1.28 9.35 2.39
CA ASP A 50 1.25 10.62 1.65
C ASP A 50 1.06 10.34 0.17
N TYR A 51 0.18 11.11 -0.47
CA TYR A 51 -0.09 10.99 -1.89
C TYR A 51 0.06 12.35 -2.56
N LEU A 52 0.56 12.37 -3.80
CA LEU A 52 0.69 13.60 -4.57
C LEU A 52 -0.63 13.84 -5.29
N LEU A 53 -1.33 14.88 -4.89
CA LEU A 53 -2.62 15.25 -5.48
C LEU A 53 -2.65 16.75 -5.74
N ASP A 54 -3.28 17.15 -6.84
CA ASP A 54 -3.37 18.57 -7.18
C ASP A 54 -4.30 19.33 -6.25
N ALA A 55 -5.17 18.64 -5.56
CA ALA A 55 -6.12 19.29 -4.65
C ALA A 55 -6.52 18.28 -3.56
N CYS A 56 -7.01 18.82 -2.45
CA CYS A 56 -7.49 17.98 -1.37
C CYS A 56 -8.74 17.23 -1.83
N PRO A 57 -8.82 15.92 -1.61
CA PRO A 57 -10.03 15.18 -1.95
C PRO A 57 -11.25 15.73 -1.19
N SER A 58 -12.39 15.70 -1.84
CA SER A 58 -13.63 16.08 -1.18
C SER A 58 -14.02 15.03 -0.16
N GLU A 59 -14.95 15.41 0.72
CA GLU A 59 -15.46 14.46 1.70
C GLU A 59 -16.05 13.24 1.01
N GLU A 60 -16.75 13.44 -0.10
CA GLU A 60 -17.33 12.32 -0.83
C GLU A 60 -16.25 11.41 -1.40
N GLN A 61 -15.15 12.00 -1.87
CA GLN A 61 -14.04 11.21 -2.39
C GLN A 61 -13.37 10.41 -1.28
N VAL A 62 -13.22 11.00 -0.10
CA VAL A 62 -12.63 10.29 1.03
C VAL A 62 -13.50 9.09 1.40
N GLN A 63 -14.81 9.28 1.43
CA GLN A 63 -15.72 8.18 1.72
C GLN A 63 -15.65 7.10 0.65
N GLU A 64 -15.48 7.49 -0.59
CA GLU A 64 -15.38 6.53 -1.68
C GLU A 64 -14.10 5.72 -1.60
N ILE A 65 -12.99 6.35 -1.20
CA ILE A 65 -11.74 5.61 -0.99
C ILE A 65 -11.96 4.51 0.04
N GLU A 66 -12.53 4.87 1.17
CA GLU A 66 -12.77 3.92 2.25
C GLU A 66 -13.70 2.80 1.79
N ARG A 67 -14.76 3.15 1.06
CA ARG A 67 -15.71 2.15 0.57
C ARG A 67 -15.04 1.16 -0.38
N ARG A 68 -14.22 1.66 -1.30
CA ARG A 68 -13.58 0.80 -2.29
C ARG A 68 -12.56 -0.13 -1.66
N VAL A 69 -11.77 0.37 -0.71
CA VAL A 69 -10.80 -0.47 -0.04
C VAL A 69 -11.53 -1.60 0.71
N ASN A 70 -12.61 -1.26 1.41
CA ASN A 70 -13.36 -2.28 2.13
C ASN A 70 -14.06 -3.26 1.21
N GLU A 71 -14.48 -2.80 0.04
CA GLU A 71 -15.10 -3.68 -0.94
C GLU A 71 -14.10 -4.73 -1.42
N VAL A 72 -12.87 -4.32 -1.67
CA VAL A 72 -11.83 -5.25 -2.09
C VAL A 72 -11.53 -6.24 -0.97
N ILE A 73 -11.43 -5.75 0.26
CA ILE A 73 -11.18 -6.63 1.40
C ILE A 73 -12.28 -7.69 1.51
N ALA A 74 -13.53 -7.27 1.30
CA ALA A 74 -14.67 -8.18 1.44
C ALA A 74 -14.76 -9.21 0.34
N GLN A 75 -14.01 -9.05 -0.75
CA GLN A 75 -14.03 -10.04 -1.83
C GLN A 75 -13.21 -11.28 -1.51
N HIS A 76 -12.46 -11.28 -0.42
CA HIS A 76 -11.65 -12.41 0.01
C HIS A 76 -10.69 -12.87 -1.09
N LEU A 77 -9.91 -11.93 -1.60
CA LEU A 77 -8.98 -12.20 -2.69
C LEU A 77 -7.72 -12.88 -2.16
N PRO A 78 -7.20 -13.83 -2.92
CA PRO A 78 -5.93 -14.47 -2.53
C PRO A 78 -4.77 -13.51 -2.72
N VAL A 79 -3.78 -13.60 -1.83
CA VAL A 79 -2.55 -12.84 -1.95
C VAL A 79 -1.45 -13.84 -2.28
N SER A 80 -0.77 -13.64 -3.39
CA SER A 80 0.24 -14.59 -3.84
C SER A 80 1.52 -13.87 -4.20
N TYR A 81 2.60 -14.64 -4.33
CA TYR A 81 3.90 -14.10 -4.66
C TYR A 81 4.37 -14.68 -5.97
N GLU A 82 5.02 -13.84 -6.79
CA GLU A 82 5.59 -14.25 -8.06
C GLU A 82 7.03 -13.77 -8.09
N PHE A 83 7.90 -14.56 -8.66
CA PHE A 83 9.30 -14.16 -8.79
C PHE A 83 9.61 -13.99 -10.26
N VAL A 84 10.10 -12.80 -10.61
CA VAL A 84 10.40 -12.47 -12.01
C VAL A 84 11.77 -11.82 -12.08
N LYS A 85 12.41 -11.93 -13.23
CA LYS A 85 13.67 -11.25 -13.46
C LYS A 85 13.41 -9.77 -13.65
N ARG A 86 14.37 -8.95 -13.22
CA ARG A 86 14.23 -7.50 -13.28
C ARG A 86 13.80 -7.02 -14.67
N GLY A 87 14.38 -7.58 -15.72
CA GLY A 87 14.04 -7.14 -17.07
C GLY A 87 12.70 -7.62 -17.57
N GLU A 88 12.02 -8.49 -16.81
CA GLU A 88 10.74 -9.07 -17.22
C GLU A 88 9.58 -8.55 -16.39
N VAL A 89 9.82 -7.52 -15.59
CA VAL A 89 8.77 -6.95 -14.76
C VAL A 89 7.74 -6.24 -15.63
N PRO A 90 6.43 -6.49 -15.39
CA PRO A 90 5.41 -5.78 -16.18
C PRO A 90 5.54 -4.26 -16.03
N PRO A 91 5.25 -3.50 -17.09
CA PRO A 91 5.43 -2.05 -17.03
C PRO A 91 4.57 -1.34 -16.02
N GLU A 92 3.45 -1.94 -15.60
CA GLU A 92 2.59 -1.31 -14.60
C GLU A 92 3.14 -1.40 -13.19
N VAL A 93 4.19 -2.20 -12.96
CA VAL A 93 4.77 -2.36 -11.63
C VAL A 93 5.77 -1.25 -11.36
N ASP A 94 5.59 -0.59 -10.21
CA ASP A 94 6.47 0.51 -9.80
C ASP A 94 7.64 -0.06 -9.01
N LEU A 95 8.86 0.20 -9.48
CA LEU A 95 10.07 -0.32 -8.86
C LEU A 95 10.81 0.71 -8.02
N TRP A 96 10.22 1.88 -7.80
CA TRP A 96 10.94 2.97 -7.15
C TRP A 96 11.43 2.62 -5.74
N LYS A 97 10.71 1.72 -5.05
CA LYS A 97 11.09 1.35 -3.67
C LYS A 97 12.29 0.41 -3.61
N LEU A 98 12.68 -0.16 -4.73
CA LEU A 98 13.78 -1.12 -4.74
C LEU A 98 15.09 -0.41 -5.01
N PRO A 99 16.17 -0.79 -4.33
CA PRO A 99 17.48 -0.21 -4.63
C PRO A 99 17.89 -0.56 -6.05
N ASP A 100 18.72 0.30 -6.64
CA ASP A 100 19.22 0.05 -7.98
C ASP A 100 20.01 -1.25 -8.04
N ASP A 101 20.62 -1.63 -6.92
CA ASP A 101 21.42 -2.85 -6.86
C ASP A 101 20.63 -4.04 -6.30
N ALA A 102 19.31 -3.96 -6.31
CA ALA A 102 18.50 -5.10 -5.89
C ALA A 102 18.78 -6.28 -6.80
N SER A 103 18.52 -7.48 -6.30
CA SER A 103 18.83 -8.69 -7.03
C SER A 103 18.13 -8.72 -8.38
N GLU A 104 18.66 -9.55 -9.26
CA GLU A 104 18.06 -9.73 -10.58
C GLU A 104 16.66 -10.33 -10.51
N THR A 105 16.38 -11.08 -9.46
CA THR A 105 15.05 -11.67 -9.28
C THR A 105 14.27 -10.84 -8.27
N LEU A 106 13.12 -10.39 -8.68
CA LEU A 106 12.26 -9.56 -7.84
C LEU A 106 11.03 -10.33 -7.44
N ARG A 107 10.53 -10.06 -6.23
CA ARG A 107 9.30 -10.67 -5.77
C ARG A 107 8.16 -9.69 -5.99
N LEU A 108 7.13 -10.16 -6.68
CA LEU A 108 5.91 -9.38 -6.87
C LEU A 108 4.83 -9.94 -5.97
N VAL A 109 4.03 -9.05 -5.37
CA VAL A 109 2.90 -9.42 -4.54
C VAL A 109 1.64 -9.13 -5.34
N ARG A 110 0.82 -10.16 -5.51
CA ARG A 110 -0.42 -10.04 -6.28
C ARG A 110 -1.61 -10.21 -5.35
N ILE A 111 -2.55 -9.27 -5.40
CA ILE A 111 -3.78 -9.33 -4.61
C ILE A 111 -4.92 -9.54 -5.60
N GLY A 112 -5.31 -10.80 -5.80
CA GLY A 112 -6.32 -11.16 -6.78
C GLY A 112 -6.03 -10.51 -8.12
N ASP A 113 -7.04 -9.91 -8.73
CA ASP A 113 -6.88 -9.15 -9.97
C ASP A 113 -6.79 -7.66 -9.69
N TYR A 114 -6.66 -7.27 -8.44
CA TYR A 114 -6.75 -5.85 -8.08
C TYR A 114 -5.40 -5.15 -8.07
N ASP A 115 -4.35 -5.77 -7.55
CA ASP A 115 -3.07 -5.10 -7.40
C ASP A 115 -1.90 -6.04 -7.69
N LEU A 116 -0.82 -5.47 -8.21
CA LEU A 116 0.43 -6.18 -8.44
C LEU A 116 1.55 -5.20 -8.14
N CYS A 117 2.43 -5.56 -7.20
CA CYS A 117 3.44 -4.63 -6.72
C CYS A 117 4.71 -5.36 -6.32
N ALA A 118 5.86 -4.78 -6.63
CA ALA A 118 7.13 -5.31 -6.15
C ALA A 118 7.28 -4.94 -4.68
N CYS A 119 7.46 -5.94 -3.82
CA CYS A 119 7.53 -5.70 -2.39
C CYS A 119 8.19 -6.87 -1.69
N VAL A 120 8.99 -6.59 -0.66
CA VAL A 120 9.68 -7.62 0.09
C VAL A 120 9.08 -7.86 1.47
N GLY A 121 8.03 -7.14 1.84
CA GLY A 121 7.44 -7.28 3.17
C GLY A 121 6.52 -8.48 3.30
N THR A 122 5.99 -8.68 4.50
CA THR A 122 5.10 -9.79 4.81
C THR A 122 3.65 -9.40 4.59
N HIS A 123 2.87 -10.30 4.01
CA HIS A 123 1.47 -10.06 3.70
C HIS A 123 0.59 -11.18 4.22
N VAL A 124 -0.71 -10.89 4.30
CA VAL A 124 -1.69 -11.94 4.61
C VAL A 124 -1.82 -12.86 3.41
N GLN A 125 -2.40 -14.03 3.62
CA GLN A 125 -2.62 -14.99 2.53
C GLN A 125 -3.91 -14.71 1.79
N ASN A 126 -4.84 -14.01 2.43
CA ASN A 126 -6.14 -13.70 1.83
C ASN A 126 -6.65 -12.43 2.48
N THR A 127 -7.34 -11.60 1.70
CA THR A 127 -7.85 -10.34 2.24
C THR A 127 -8.90 -10.56 3.32
N SER A 128 -9.45 -11.78 3.44
CA SER A 128 -10.37 -12.07 4.53
C SER A 128 -9.73 -11.93 5.90
N GLU A 129 -8.41 -11.91 5.95
CA GLU A 129 -7.68 -11.75 7.22
C GLU A 129 -7.52 -10.28 7.60
N ILE A 130 -8.01 -9.35 6.79
CA ILE A 130 -7.88 -7.93 7.04
C ILE A 130 -9.18 -7.41 7.65
N ALA A 131 -9.09 -6.78 8.83
CA ALA A 131 -10.27 -6.16 9.44
C ALA A 131 -10.68 -4.93 8.64
N PRO A 132 -11.91 -4.43 8.83
CA PRO A 132 -12.36 -3.27 8.07
C PRO A 132 -11.42 -2.09 8.15
N PHE A 133 -11.23 -1.43 7.02
CA PHE A 133 -10.35 -0.30 6.85
C PHE A 133 -11.10 0.98 7.18
N LYS A 134 -10.45 1.90 7.91
CA LYS A 134 -11.08 3.15 8.27
C LYS A 134 -10.11 4.31 8.17
N ILE A 135 -10.52 5.36 7.47
CA ILE A 135 -9.72 6.60 7.39
C ILE A 135 -10.03 7.42 8.63
N ILE A 136 -9.00 7.74 9.41
CA ILE A 136 -9.15 8.42 10.68
C ILE A 136 -9.12 9.94 10.52
N SER A 137 -8.18 10.43 9.72
CA SER A 137 -7.97 11.86 9.53
C SER A 137 -7.12 12.10 8.31
N HIS A 138 -7.08 13.34 7.86
CA HIS A 138 -6.22 13.69 6.74
C HIS A 138 -5.94 15.19 6.74
N ASP A 139 -4.85 15.56 6.05
CA ASP A 139 -4.42 16.94 5.88
C ASP A 139 -3.92 17.12 4.47
N TYR A 140 -4.10 18.32 3.92
CA TYR A 140 -3.55 18.64 2.61
C TYR A 140 -2.50 19.73 2.77
N ILE A 141 -1.31 19.48 2.23
CA ILE A 141 -0.18 20.41 2.30
C ILE A 141 -0.01 21.00 0.90
N ALA A 142 -0.54 22.20 0.69
CA ALA A 142 -0.60 22.79 -0.64
C ALA A 142 0.78 23.04 -1.23
N ASP A 143 1.74 23.43 -0.41
CA ASP A 143 3.08 23.74 -0.92
C ASP A 143 3.73 22.58 -1.64
N THR A 144 3.43 21.35 -1.25
CA THR A 144 4.04 20.17 -1.83
C THR A 144 3.03 19.29 -2.55
N HIS A 145 1.79 19.77 -2.68
CA HIS A 145 0.70 18.98 -3.32
C HIS A 145 0.58 17.61 -2.67
N THR A 146 0.69 17.57 -1.35
CA THR A 146 0.69 16.30 -0.61
C THR A 146 -0.60 16.17 0.19
N TRP A 147 -1.31 15.07 -0.05
CA TRP A 147 -2.44 14.69 0.78
C TRP A 147 -1.96 13.62 1.73
N ARG A 148 -1.96 13.94 3.02
CA ARG A 148 -1.52 13.01 4.06
C ARG A 148 -2.74 12.45 4.75
N MET A 149 -2.88 11.14 4.71
CA MET A 149 -4.04 10.52 5.33
C MET A 149 -3.58 9.46 6.31
N ARG A 150 -4.39 9.28 7.34
CA ARG A 150 -4.11 8.30 8.38
C ARG A 150 -5.27 7.32 8.42
N PHE A 151 -4.94 6.05 8.61
CA PHE A 151 -5.96 5.01 8.60
C PHE A 151 -5.62 3.94 9.63
N LYS A 152 -6.61 3.12 9.92
CA LYS A 152 -6.44 1.99 10.82
C LYS A 152 -7.35 0.86 10.36
N LEU A 153 -7.15 -0.31 10.94
CA LEU A 153 -8.05 -1.44 10.75
C LEU A 153 -8.85 -1.62 12.03
N ALA A 154 -10.12 -1.92 11.89
CA ALA A 154 -10.99 -2.16 13.04
C ALA A 154 -10.48 -3.38 13.81
N GLU A 155 -10.75 -3.40 15.12
CA GLU A 155 -10.29 -4.51 15.95
C GLU A 155 -11.45 -5.38 16.37
#